data_192d710dda9642d2666d1a8d7ba6ab3d
#
_entry.id   192d710dda9642d2666d1a8d7ba6ab3d
#
_cell.length_a   1.000
_cell.length_b   1.000
_cell.length_c   1.000
_cell.angle_alpha   90.00
_cell.angle_beta   90.00
_cell.angle_gamma   90.00
#
_symmetry.space_group_name_H-M   'P 1'
#
loop_
_entity.id
_entity.type
_entity.pdbx_description
1 polymer ?
#
loop_
_entity_poly.entity_id
_entity_poly.type
_entity_poly.pdbx_seq_one_letter_code
_entity_poly.pdbx_strand_id
1 'polypeptide(L)'
;GCAANSVANGKISRMSKFKKVYIQSAAGDAGGALGACYSIWNQLNKSKAKSMGPAYLGPSYSKKQINKIINDEKYKGIIFDKSFTVDVLGSDKFPEINSFLLYIAKNISEGNVVGWFQGSMEWGPRALGNRSILGDPRRADMKDILNKKIKRRESFRPFAPSILHDFVDDWFNIPDDFTLNVPYMMQVLPFKSDKSTLVPAVCHVDGSGRLQTVKSR
;
A
#
# COMPACT_ATOMS: atom_id res chain seq x y z
N GLY A 1 -16.44 -9.19 0.54
CA GLY A 1 -17.03 -8.26 -0.41
C GLY A 1 -17.43 -6.95 0.22
N CYS A 2 -18.50 -6.88 1.00
CA CYS A 2 -18.99 -5.60 1.56
C CYS A 2 -17.96 -4.89 2.45
N ALA A 3 -17.29 -5.61 3.32
CA ALA A 3 -16.27 -5.02 4.20
C ALA A 3 -15.04 -4.46 3.46
N ALA A 4 -14.81 -4.85 2.21
CA ALA A 4 -13.76 -4.28 1.36
C ALA A 4 -14.19 -2.99 0.62
N ASN A 5 -15.44 -2.54 0.80
CA ASN A 5 -15.92 -1.29 0.24
C ASN A 5 -15.31 -0.08 0.98
N SER A 6 -14.16 0.36 0.51
CA SER A 6 -13.39 1.44 1.15
C SER A 6 -14.12 2.80 1.16
N VAL A 7 -15.04 3.03 0.21
CA VAL A 7 -15.88 4.25 0.19
C VAL A 7 -16.90 4.22 1.33
N ALA A 8 -17.62 3.10 1.48
CA ALA A 8 -18.57 2.92 2.59
C ALA A 8 -17.84 3.00 3.95
N ASN A 9 -16.69 2.33 4.05
CA ASN A 9 -15.88 2.31 5.26
C ASN A 9 -15.41 3.72 5.69
N GLY A 10 -15.00 4.56 4.73
CA GLY A 10 -14.60 5.94 5.00
C GLY A 10 -15.75 6.84 5.46
N LYS A 11 -17.01 6.45 5.18
CA LYS A 11 -18.17 7.20 5.67
C LYS A 11 -18.51 6.90 7.12
N ILE A 12 -18.07 5.77 7.67
CA ILE A 12 -18.43 5.34 9.04
C ILE A 12 -18.05 6.42 10.07
N SER A 13 -16.84 6.98 9.97
CA SER A 13 -16.38 8.03 10.90
C SER A 13 -17.22 9.30 10.89
N ARG A 14 -17.88 9.61 9.76
CA ARG A 14 -18.69 10.82 9.58
C ARG A 14 -20.19 10.60 9.78
N MET A 15 -20.66 9.37 9.62
CA MET A 15 -22.09 9.02 9.64
C MET A 15 -22.48 8.24 10.89
N SER A 16 -21.57 7.97 11.79
CA SER A 16 -21.82 7.21 13.01
C SER A 16 -21.08 7.80 14.20
N LYS A 17 -21.43 7.33 15.41
CA LYS A 17 -20.77 7.70 16.67
C LYS A 17 -19.51 6.88 16.98
N PHE A 18 -19.08 5.99 16.09
CA PHE A 18 -17.88 5.19 16.31
C PHE A 18 -16.63 6.05 16.23
N LYS A 19 -15.77 5.95 17.24
CA LYS A 19 -14.50 6.68 17.34
C LYS A 19 -13.33 5.93 16.70
N LYS A 20 -13.48 4.62 16.49
CA LYS A 20 -12.48 3.74 15.90
C LYS A 20 -13.14 2.75 14.96
N VAL A 21 -12.51 2.51 13.83
CA VAL A 21 -12.94 1.50 12.86
C VAL A 21 -11.76 0.61 12.53
N TYR A 22 -11.96 -0.70 12.69
CA TYR A 22 -10.99 -1.70 12.28
C TYR A 22 -11.54 -2.55 11.14
N ILE A 23 -10.79 -2.61 10.05
CA ILE A 23 -11.10 -3.46 8.90
C ILE A 23 -9.83 -4.21 8.55
N GLN A 24 -9.86 -5.51 8.61
CA GLN A 24 -8.67 -6.33 8.34
C GLN A 24 -8.30 -6.30 6.85
N SER A 25 -7.04 -6.59 6.54
CA SER A 25 -6.46 -6.49 5.20
C SER A 25 -7.14 -7.39 4.16
N ALA A 26 -7.62 -8.57 4.55
CA ALA A 26 -8.30 -9.54 3.70
C ALA A 26 -9.80 -9.65 4.06
N ALA A 27 -10.51 -8.53 4.12
CA ALA A 27 -11.92 -8.44 4.50
C ALA A 27 -12.88 -8.98 3.42
N GLY A 28 -12.60 -10.17 2.90
CA GLY A 28 -13.35 -10.91 1.89
C GLY A 28 -13.20 -12.40 2.13
N ASP A 29 -13.38 -13.22 1.10
CA ASP A 29 -13.39 -14.68 1.18
C ASP A 29 -12.09 -15.24 1.79
N ALA A 30 -10.94 -14.68 1.41
CA ALA A 30 -9.64 -15.07 1.98
C ALA A 30 -9.56 -14.88 3.50
N GLY A 31 -10.25 -13.88 4.05
CA GLY A 31 -10.29 -13.62 5.49
C GLY A 31 -11.12 -14.62 6.29
N GLY A 32 -12.00 -15.37 5.64
CA GLY A 32 -12.82 -16.39 6.28
C GLY A 32 -11.99 -17.47 6.98
N ALA A 33 -10.87 -17.88 6.39
CA ALA A 33 -9.95 -18.86 6.97
C ALA A 33 -9.38 -18.37 8.31
N LEU A 34 -8.89 -17.11 8.35
CA LEU A 34 -8.39 -16.49 9.58
C LEU A 34 -9.52 -16.32 10.62
N GLY A 35 -10.69 -15.87 10.15
CA GLY A 35 -11.87 -15.70 11.00
C GLY A 35 -12.29 -17.00 11.69
N ALA A 36 -12.28 -18.12 10.98
CA ALA A 36 -12.54 -19.44 11.53
C ALA A 36 -11.53 -19.82 12.63
N CYS A 37 -10.23 -19.62 12.35
CA CYS A 37 -9.18 -19.85 13.36
C CYS A 37 -9.37 -19.00 14.62
N TYR A 38 -9.65 -17.71 14.46
CA TYR A 38 -9.89 -16.81 15.59
C TYR A 38 -11.16 -17.19 16.37
N SER A 39 -12.22 -17.59 15.68
CA SER A 39 -13.46 -18.05 16.34
C SER A 39 -13.19 -19.23 17.28
N ILE A 40 -12.55 -20.26 16.77
CA ILE A 40 -12.19 -21.45 17.58
C ILE A 40 -11.21 -21.07 18.71
N TRP A 41 -10.18 -20.27 18.40
CA TRP A 41 -9.21 -19.84 19.41
C TRP A 41 -9.88 -19.09 20.58
N ASN A 42 -10.80 -18.18 20.28
CA ASN A 42 -11.50 -17.41 21.30
C ASN A 42 -12.44 -18.26 22.15
N GLN A 43 -13.10 -19.25 21.52
CA GLN A 43 -13.94 -20.22 22.26
C GLN A 43 -13.11 -21.05 23.25
N LEU A 44 -11.98 -21.60 22.79
CA LEU A 44 -11.12 -22.44 23.62
C LEU A 44 -10.43 -21.67 24.76
N ASN A 45 -9.98 -20.46 24.48
CA ASN A 45 -9.20 -19.67 25.43
C ASN A 45 -10.04 -18.65 26.22
N LYS A 46 -11.36 -18.56 25.98
CA LYS A 46 -12.25 -17.56 26.59
C LYS A 46 -11.69 -16.13 26.53
N SER A 47 -10.91 -15.84 25.49
CA SER A 47 -10.23 -14.56 25.30
C SER A 47 -11.02 -13.65 24.38
N LYS A 48 -10.91 -12.32 24.57
CA LYS A 48 -11.41 -11.37 23.59
C LYS A 48 -10.56 -11.43 22.32
N ALA A 49 -11.21 -11.34 21.17
CA ALA A 49 -10.53 -11.26 19.89
C ALA A 49 -9.58 -10.05 19.88
N LYS A 50 -8.32 -10.28 19.54
CA LYS A 50 -7.37 -9.22 19.26
C LYS A 50 -7.43 -8.87 17.77
N SER A 51 -7.19 -7.61 17.43
CA SER A 51 -7.00 -7.25 16.04
C SER A 51 -5.82 -8.03 15.45
N MET A 52 -5.95 -8.42 14.18
CA MET A 52 -4.82 -9.00 13.44
C MET A 52 -3.63 -8.03 13.46
N GLY A 53 -2.43 -8.55 13.60
CA GLY A 53 -1.19 -7.82 13.43
C GLY A 53 -0.97 -7.35 11.98
N PRO A 54 0.27 -7.09 11.60
CA PRO A 54 0.60 -6.65 10.23
C PRO A 54 0.09 -7.64 9.17
N ALA A 55 -0.28 -7.10 8.00
CA ALA A 55 -0.77 -7.92 6.88
C ALA A 55 0.33 -8.74 6.16
N TYR A 56 1.57 -8.65 6.57
CA TYR A 56 2.73 -9.27 5.91
C TYR A 56 2.89 -10.75 6.34
N LEU A 57 1.92 -11.57 5.98
CA LEU A 57 1.84 -12.99 6.38
C LEU A 57 2.22 -13.95 5.26
N GLY A 58 2.49 -13.45 4.07
CA GLY A 58 2.87 -14.25 2.91
C GLY A 58 4.37 -14.58 2.88
N PRO A 59 4.83 -15.22 1.79
CA PRO A 59 6.22 -15.66 1.67
C PRO A 59 7.22 -14.50 1.69
N SER A 60 8.38 -14.77 2.27
CA SER A 60 9.56 -13.90 2.24
C SER A 60 10.73 -14.64 1.64
N TYR A 61 11.71 -13.89 1.12
CA TYR A 61 12.87 -14.45 0.45
C TYR A 61 14.15 -13.81 0.99
N SER A 62 15.15 -14.63 1.25
CA SER A 62 16.48 -14.17 1.64
C SER A 62 17.19 -13.49 0.47
N LYS A 63 18.16 -12.61 0.78
CA LYS A 63 19.02 -11.97 -0.23
C LYS A 63 19.69 -13.03 -1.17
N LYS A 64 20.11 -14.17 -0.60
CA LYS A 64 20.70 -15.27 -1.38
C LYS A 64 19.73 -15.84 -2.42
N GLN A 65 18.46 -16.03 -2.05
CA GLN A 65 17.43 -16.54 -2.96
C GLN A 65 17.12 -15.50 -4.06
N ILE A 66 17.00 -14.22 -3.68
CA ILE A 66 16.76 -13.14 -4.63
C ILE A 66 17.93 -13.04 -5.64
N ASN A 67 19.17 -13.00 -5.16
CA ASN A 67 20.36 -12.94 -6.02
C ASN A 67 20.48 -14.16 -6.93
N LYS A 68 20.11 -15.35 -6.46
CA LYS A 68 20.08 -16.55 -7.29
C LYS A 68 19.14 -16.37 -8.50
N ILE A 69 17.95 -15.83 -8.29
CA ILE A 69 16.97 -15.60 -9.37
C ILE A 69 17.46 -14.50 -10.32
N ILE A 70 17.98 -13.40 -9.80
CA ILE A 70 18.48 -12.27 -10.62
C ILE A 70 19.63 -12.72 -11.53
N ASN A 71 20.49 -13.61 -11.06
CA ASN A 71 21.66 -14.09 -11.81
C ASN A 71 21.39 -15.37 -12.62
N ASP A 72 20.19 -15.92 -12.59
CA ASP A 72 19.83 -17.12 -13.33
C ASP A 72 19.61 -16.80 -14.81
N GLU A 73 20.38 -17.44 -15.69
CA GLU A 73 20.31 -17.28 -17.16
C GLU A 73 18.89 -17.44 -17.71
N LYS A 74 18.10 -18.34 -17.10
CA LYS A 74 16.70 -18.59 -17.48
C LYS A 74 15.83 -17.33 -17.42
N TYR A 75 16.14 -16.40 -16.53
CA TYR A 75 15.35 -15.18 -16.31
C TYR A 75 15.99 -13.92 -16.89
N LYS A 76 17.21 -14.03 -17.47
CA LYS A 76 17.93 -12.86 -18.01
C LYS A 76 17.13 -12.08 -19.03
N GLY A 77 16.46 -12.74 -19.97
CA GLY A 77 15.64 -12.07 -20.97
C GLY A 77 14.40 -11.35 -20.41
N ILE A 78 13.94 -11.74 -19.22
CA ILE A 78 12.81 -11.10 -18.53
C ILE A 78 13.31 -9.98 -17.62
N ILE A 79 14.39 -10.23 -16.87
CA ILE A 79 14.92 -9.33 -15.83
C ILE A 79 15.72 -8.17 -16.44
N PHE A 80 16.37 -8.39 -17.59
CA PHE A 80 17.24 -7.40 -18.24
C PHE A 80 16.69 -6.94 -19.60
N ASP A 81 15.36 -6.87 -19.74
CA ASP A 81 14.76 -6.09 -20.80
C ASP A 81 15.25 -4.65 -20.67
N LYS A 82 15.65 -4.03 -21.80
CA LYS A 82 16.20 -2.66 -21.85
C LYS A 82 15.26 -1.59 -21.27
N SER A 83 14.02 -1.94 -20.96
CA SER A 83 13.00 -1.04 -20.43
C SER A 83 13.11 -0.78 -18.90
N PHE A 84 13.91 -1.57 -18.17
CA PHE A 84 14.07 -1.37 -16.72
C PHE A 84 15.44 -1.83 -16.21
N THR A 85 15.79 -1.37 -15.01
CA THR A 85 16.98 -1.79 -14.26
C THR A 85 16.57 -2.47 -12.96
N VAL A 86 17.40 -3.39 -12.47
CA VAL A 86 17.24 -4.04 -11.17
C VAL A 86 18.33 -3.55 -10.24
N ASP A 87 17.92 -2.85 -9.18
CA ASP A 87 18.79 -2.34 -8.13
C ASP A 87 18.55 -3.09 -6.82
N VAL A 88 19.61 -3.51 -6.14
CA VAL A 88 19.52 -4.33 -4.91
C VAL A 88 20.25 -3.65 -3.78
N LEU A 89 19.55 -3.46 -2.65
CA LEU A 89 20.18 -2.99 -1.40
C LEU A 89 21.24 -3.99 -0.92
N GLY A 90 22.40 -3.47 -0.53
CA GLY A 90 23.56 -4.25 -0.10
C GLY A 90 24.35 -4.86 -1.26
N SER A 91 24.16 -4.37 -2.49
CA SER A 91 25.09 -4.52 -3.61
C SER A 91 26.24 -3.51 -3.47
N ASP A 92 27.29 -3.66 -4.32
CA ASP A 92 28.40 -2.69 -4.35
C ASP A 92 27.93 -1.27 -4.71
N LYS A 93 26.88 -1.16 -5.52
CA LYS A 93 26.25 0.12 -5.88
C LYS A 93 25.51 0.76 -4.70
N PHE A 94 24.88 -0.04 -3.84
CA PHE A 94 24.06 0.43 -2.72
C PHE A 94 24.38 -0.36 -1.44
N PRO A 95 25.53 -0.13 -0.81
CA PRO A 95 25.89 -0.83 0.42
C PRO A 95 25.02 -0.40 1.61
N GLU A 96 24.58 0.87 1.62
CA GLU A 96 23.85 1.49 2.71
C GLU A 96 22.41 1.80 2.38
N ILE A 97 21.50 1.59 3.36
CA ILE A 97 20.06 1.79 3.18
C ILE A 97 19.69 3.24 2.85
N ASN A 98 20.33 4.21 3.47
CA ASN A 98 19.99 5.62 3.29
C ASN A 98 20.30 6.07 1.86
N SER A 99 21.46 5.71 1.31
CA SER A 99 21.84 6.03 -0.06
C SER A 99 20.88 5.36 -1.06
N PHE A 100 20.48 4.13 -0.79
CA PHE A 100 19.50 3.42 -1.61
C PHE A 100 18.13 4.08 -1.59
N LEU A 101 17.61 4.45 -0.43
CA LEU A 101 16.31 5.11 -0.30
C LEU A 101 16.30 6.50 -0.96
N LEU A 102 17.38 7.28 -0.83
CA LEU A 102 17.53 8.57 -1.51
C LEU A 102 17.55 8.40 -3.04
N TYR A 103 18.26 7.40 -3.54
CA TYR A 103 18.28 7.07 -4.97
C TYR A 103 16.87 6.71 -5.47
N ILE A 104 16.11 5.88 -4.75
CA ILE A 104 14.74 5.52 -5.11
C ILE A 104 13.81 6.74 -5.07
N ALA A 105 13.89 7.56 -4.02
CA ALA A 105 13.09 8.77 -3.90
C ALA A 105 13.36 9.75 -5.05
N LYS A 106 14.63 9.91 -5.44
CA LYS A 106 15.04 10.72 -6.58
C LYS A 106 14.42 10.20 -7.88
N ASN A 107 14.54 8.90 -8.16
CA ASN A 107 13.93 8.29 -9.35
C ASN A 107 12.41 8.53 -9.41
N ILE A 108 11.70 8.34 -8.28
CA ILE A 108 10.27 8.63 -8.23
C ILE A 108 10.00 10.11 -8.53
N SER A 109 10.76 11.02 -7.93
CA SER A 109 10.58 12.48 -8.13
C SER A 109 10.87 12.95 -9.54
N GLU A 110 11.71 12.23 -10.27
CA GLU A 110 12.01 12.44 -11.70
C GLU A 110 10.94 11.83 -12.63
N GLY A 111 9.92 11.19 -12.05
CA GLY A 111 8.78 10.63 -12.77
C GLY A 111 8.96 9.19 -13.23
N ASN A 112 9.99 8.49 -12.75
CA ASN A 112 10.17 7.08 -13.01
C ASN A 112 9.19 6.25 -12.17
N VAL A 113 8.81 5.09 -12.69
CA VAL A 113 8.00 4.09 -11.97
C VAL A 113 8.93 3.05 -11.35
N VAL A 114 8.74 2.79 -10.07
CA VAL A 114 9.56 1.84 -9.32
C VAL A 114 8.76 0.62 -8.91
N GLY A 115 9.17 -0.57 -9.33
CA GLY A 115 8.71 -1.84 -8.76
C GLY A 115 9.44 -2.10 -7.45
N TRP A 116 8.71 -2.18 -6.33
CA TRP A 116 9.27 -2.33 -4.99
C TRP A 116 9.03 -3.72 -4.42
N PHE A 117 10.09 -4.38 -3.98
CA PHE A 117 10.06 -5.72 -3.40
C PHE A 117 10.88 -5.78 -2.11
N GLN A 118 10.22 -6.08 -0.98
CA GLN A 118 10.88 -6.24 0.33
C GLN A 118 10.11 -7.20 1.23
N GLY A 119 10.78 -7.75 2.24
CA GLY A 119 10.17 -8.50 3.35
C GLY A 119 9.15 -9.57 2.94
N SER A 120 8.21 -9.85 3.82
CA SER A 120 7.13 -10.80 3.60
C SER A 120 6.00 -10.17 2.77
N MET A 121 5.45 -10.95 1.84
CA MET A 121 4.33 -10.52 0.99
C MET A 121 3.09 -10.17 1.83
N GLU A 122 2.32 -9.23 1.35
CA GLU A 122 1.03 -8.87 1.94
C GLU A 122 0.01 -10.00 1.77
N TRP A 123 -0.82 -10.20 2.79
CA TRP A 123 -1.99 -11.04 2.72
C TRP A 123 -3.26 -10.20 2.60
N GLY A 124 -3.98 -10.38 1.49
CA GLY A 124 -5.14 -9.59 1.14
C GLY A 124 -5.06 -9.05 -0.29
N PRO A 125 -6.10 -8.34 -0.75
CA PRO A 125 -6.21 -7.89 -2.14
C PRO A 125 -5.38 -6.64 -2.46
N ARG A 126 -4.67 -6.06 -1.48
CA ARG A 126 -3.96 -4.79 -1.62
C ARG A 126 -2.46 -4.98 -1.48
N ALA A 127 -1.68 -4.37 -2.38
CA ALA A 127 -0.26 -4.12 -2.15
C ALA A 127 -0.12 -3.03 -1.07
N LEU A 128 0.72 -3.25 -0.08
CA LEU A 128 0.86 -2.40 1.12
C LEU A 128 2.32 -2.03 1.41
N GLY A 129 3.17 -2.01 0.39
CA GLY A 129 4.55 -1.58 0.51
C GLY A 129 5.60 -2.68 0.37
N ASN A 130 5.22 -3.97 0.32
CA ASN A 130 6.18 -5.06 0.17
C ASN A 130 6.22 -5.68 -1.24
N ARG A 131 5.14 -5.56 -1.99
CA ARG A 131 5.02 -5.94 -3.42
C ARG A 131 4.27 -4.83 -4.14
N SER A 132 4.88 -3.66 -4.24
CA SER A 132 4.23 -2.43 -4.68
C SER A 132 4.83 -1.87 -5.96
N ILE A 133 4.04 -1.09 -6.67
CA ILE A 133 4.50 -0.21 -7.74
C ILE A 133 4.35 1.21 -7.22
N LEU A 134 5.46 1.96 -7.22
CA LEU A 134 5.54 3.31 -6.70
C LEU A 134 5.67 4.31 -7.86
N GLY A 135 5.05 5.46 -7.72
CA GLY A 135 5.15 6.56 -8.67
C GLY A 135 4.86 7.88 -7.99
N ASP A 136 5.23 8.98 -8.63
CA ASP A 136 5.04 10.33 -8.09
C ASP A 136 3.56 10.74 -8.12
N PRO A 137 2.92 10.97 -6.98
CA PRO A 137 1.51 11.36 -6.92
C PRO A 137 1.24 12.77 -7.45
N ARG A 138 2.27 13.62 -7.55
CA ARG A 138 2.18 15.00 -8.02
C ARG A 138 2.01 15.10 -9.54
N ARG A 139 2.39 14.08 -10.28
CA ARG A 139 2.28 14.03 -11.74
C ARG A 139 0.87 13.65 -12.19
N ALA A 140 0.20 14.53 -12.91
CA ALA A 140 -1.17 14.28 -13.40
C ALA A 140 -1.25 13.07 -14.36
N ASP A 141 -0.21 12.84 -15.17
CA ASP A 141 -0.14 11.74 -16.14
C ASP A 141 0.24 10.38 -15.52
N MET A 142 0.73 10.36 -14.27
CA MET A 142 1.20 9.14 -13.61
C MET A 142 0.10 8.06 -13.51
N LYS A 143 -1.13 8.46 -13.28
CA LYS A 143 -2.29 7.56 -13.25
C LYS A 143 -2.47 6.83 -14.59
N ASP A 144 -2.33 7.53 -15.70
CA ASP A 144 -2.44 6.96 -17.05
C ASP A 144 -1.25 6.07 -17.38
N ILE A 145 -0.04 6.50 -17.04
CA ILE A 145 1.18 5.69 -17.21
C ILE A 145 1.02 4.35 -16.50
N LEU A 146 0.65 4.36 -15.24
CA LEU A 146 0.50 3.15 -14.44
C LEU A 146 -0.63 2.26 -14.93
N ASN A 147 -1.78 2.81 -15.30
CA ASN A 147 -2.92 2.02 -15.77
C ASN A 147 -2.68 1.43 -17.17
N LYS A 148 -2.24 2.25 -18.13
CA LYS A 148 -2.09 1.83 -19.54
C LYS A 148 -0.84 0.99 -19.76
N LYS A 149 0.34 1.46 -19.27
CA LYS A 149 1.63 0.82 -19.58
C LYS A 149 1.98 -0.33 -18.65
N ILE A 150 1.67 -0.20 -17.36
CA ILE A 150 2.09 -1.18 -16.35
C ILE A 150 0.97 -2.17 -16.02
N LYS A 151 -0.19 -1.68 -15.60
CA LYS A 151 -1.31 -2.54 -15.18
C LYS A 151 -2.17 -3.05 -16.33
N ARG A 152 -2.09 -2.44 -17.50
CA ARG A 152 -2.89 -2.77 -18.70
C ARG A 152 -4.38 -2.92 -18.36
N ARG A 153 -4.93 -1.89 -17.74
CA ARG A 153 -6.31 -1.83 -17.27
C ARG A 153 -6.94 -0.46 -17.56
N GLU A 154 -8.19 -0.30 -17.23
CA GLU A 154 -8.96 0.91 -17.49
C GLU A 154 -8.34 2.14 -16.78
N SER A 155 -8.25 3.25 -17.51
CA SER A 155 -7.58 4.48 -17.05
C SER A 155 -8.28 5.17 -15.87
N PHE A 156 -9.59 4.93 -15.70
CA PHE A 156 -10.34 5.54 -14.59
C PHE A 156 -10.00 4.96 -13.20
N ARG A 157 -9.38 3.79 -13.13
CA ARG A 157 -9.07 3.15 -11.83
C ARG A 157 -8.08 3.98 -11.03
N PRO A 158 -8.43 4.35 -9.79
CA PRO A 158 -7.56 5.18 -8.96
C PRO A 158 -6.39 4.40 -8.38
N PHE A 159 -5.34 5.14 -8.00
CA PHE A 159 -4.25 4.66 -7.15
C PHE A 159 -4.44 5.17 -5.73
N ALA A 160 -3.67 4.62 -4.80
CA ALA A 160 -3.79 4.92 -3.38
C ALA A 160 -2.54 5.68 -2.90
N PRO A 161 -2.71 6.83 -2.22
CA PRO A 161 -1.58 7.47 -1.55
C PRO A 161 -1.14 6.65 -0.34
N SER A 162 0.18 6.56 -0.15
CA SER A 162 0.80 6.15 1.09
C SER A 162 1.31 7.39 1.80
N ILE A 163 0.96 7.56 3.07
CA ILE A 163 1.28 8.74 3.86
C ILE A 163 1.77 8.36 5.25
N LEU A 164 2.76 9.09 5.76
CA LEU A 164 3.16 8.94 7.16
C LEU A 164 1.99 9.32 8.07
N HIS A 165 1.76 8.49 9.08
CA HIS A 165 0.63 8.65 10.00
C HIS A 165 0.56 10.05 10.62
N ASP A 166 1.72 10.62 10.97
CA ASP A 166 1.84 11.90 11.65
C ASP A 166 1.46 13.11 10.77
N PHE A 167 1.37 12.92 9.44
CA PHE A 167 1.00 13.96 8.49
C PHE A 167 -0.43 13.79 7.91
N VAL A 168 -1.20 12.82 8.41
CA VAL A 168 -2.52 12.55 7.83
C VAL A 168 -3.46 13.73 8.01
N ASP A 169 -3.43 14.36 9.18
CA ASP A 169 -4.28 15.51 9.51
C ASP A 169 -3.94 16.77 8.69
N ASP A 170 -2.73 16.85 8.12
CA ASP A 170 -2.35 17.93 7.21
C ASP A 170 -3.00 17.79 5.83
N TRP A 171 -3.35 16.56 5.42
CA TRP A 171 -3.79 16.23 4.08
C TRP A 171 -5.24 15.85 3.94
N PHE A 172 -5.85 15.26 4.98
CA PHE A 172 -7.20 14.72 4.93
C PHE A 172 -8.12 15.36 5.96
N ASN A 173 -9.41 15.44 5.61
CA ASN A 173 -10.45 15.85 6.53
C ASN A 173 -10.87 14.66 7.40
N ILE A 174 -10.49 14.70 8.67
CA ILE A 174 -10.80 13.68 9.67
C ILE A 174 -11.64 14.32 10.77
N PRO A 175 -12.69 13.66 11.28
CA PRO A 175 -13.43 14.16 12.45
C PRO A 175 -12.52 14.23 13.69
N ASP A 176 -12.61 15.33 14.45
CA ASP A 176 -11.71 15.66 15.58
C ASP A 176 -11.57 14.57 16.62
N ASP A 177 -12.65 13.82 16.89
CA ASP A 177 -12.67 12.78 17.90
C ASP A 177 -12.50 11.35 17.33
N PHE A 178 -12.11 11.23 16.06
CA PHE A 178 -11.91 9.96 15.40
C PHE A 178 -10.44 9.53 15.41
N THR A 179 -10.16 8.36 15.96
CA THR A 179 -8.81 7.78 15.92
C THR A 179 -8.59 7.06 14.59
N LEU A 180 -7.88 7.72 13.68
CA LEU A 180 -7.58 7.16 12.38
C LEU A 180 -6.46 6.12 12.46
N ASN A 181 -6.71 4.94 11.86
CA ASN A 181 -5.69 3.93 11.59
C ASN A 181 -6.08 3.13 10.34
N VAL A 182 -5.47 3.43 9.22
CA VAL A 182 -5.81 2.87 7.90
C VAL A 182 -4.59 2.19 7.25
N PRO A 183 -4.00 1.17 7.88
CA PRO A 183 -2.78 0.55 7.36
C PRO A 183 -3.03 -0.30 6.11
N TYR A 184 -4.28 -0.64 5.78
CA TYR A 184 -4.63 -1.63 4.75
C TYR A 184 -5.39 -1.05 3.56
N MET A 185 -5.40 0.26 3.35
CA MET A 185 -6.12 0.92 2.24
C MET A 185 -7.62 0.60 2.22
N MET A 186 -8.25 0.46 3.38
CA MET A 186 -9.65 0.03 3.50
C MET A 186 -10.62 1.18 3.78
N GLN A 187 -10.15 2.43 3.71
CA GLN A 187 -10.99 3.62 3.86
C GLN A 187 -10.63 4.67 2.81
N VAL A 188 -11.65 5.37 2.33
CA VAL A 188 -11.53 6.54 1.45
C VAL A 188 -11.93 7.77 2.26
N LEU A 189 -11.04 8.76 2.31
CA LEU A 189 -11.27 10.01 3.03
C LEU A 189 -11.14 11.21 2.08
N PRO A 190 -11.87 12.32 2.32
CA PRO A 190 -11.70 13.55 1.55
C PRO A 190 -10.33 14.17 1.81
N PHE A 191 -9.64 14.58 0.76
CA PHE A 191 -8.51 15.49 0.90
C PHE A 191 -8.97 16.87 1.40
N LYS A 192 -8.08 17.61 2.04
CA LYS A 192 -8.26 19.05 2.21
C LYS A 192 -8.27 19.75 0.85
N SER A 193 -9.05 20.79 0.71
CA SER A 193 -9.27 21.47 -0.59
C SER A 193 -7.98 21.99 -1.22
N ASP A 194 -7.04 22.48 -0.40
CA ASP A 194 -5.73 22.98 -0.83
C ASP A 194 -4.72 21.86 -1.16
N LYS A 195 -5.00 20.60 -0.78
CA LYS A 195 -4.10 19.45 -0.96
C LYS A 195 -4.44 18.58 -2.17
N SER A 196 -5.72 18.48 -2.51
CA SER A 196 -6.20 17.58 -3.59
C SER A 196 -5.53 17.86 -4.94
N THR A 197 -5.28 19.12 -5.26
CA THR A 197 -4.64 19.55 -6.51
C THR A 197 -3.14 19.27 -6.57
N LEU A 198 -2.50 19.12 -5.41
CA LEU A 198 -1.06 18.83 -5.32
C LEU A 198 -0.71 17.37 -5.65
N VAL A 199 -1.69 16.46 -5.57
CA VAL A 199 -1.50 15.01 -5.77
C VAL A 199 -2.54 14.39 -6.72
N PRO A 200 -2.64 14.92 -7.95
CA PRO A 200 -3.71 14.55 -8.90
C PRO A 200 -3.73 13.08 -9.28
N ALA A 201 -2.60 12.38 -9.23
CA ALA A 201 -2.53 10.96 -9.60
C ALA A 201 -3.27 10.03 -8.62
N VAL A 202 -3.48 10.46 -7.38
CA VAL A 202 -4.10 9.68 -6.31
C VAL A 202 -5.41 10.29 -5.79
N CYS A 203 -5.77 11.46 -6.30
CA CYS A 203 -7.03 12.11 -6.00
C CYS A 203 -8.14 11.54 -6.89
N HIS A 204 -9.25 11.13 -6.29
CA HIS A 204 -10.44 10.69 -6.98
C HIS A 204 -11.21 11.88 -7.54
N VAL A 205 -12.16 11.64 -8.46
CA VAL A 205 -12.97 12.69 -9.08
C VAL A 205 -13.82 13.49 -8.10
N ASP A 206 -14.12 12.92 -6.93
CA ASP A 206 -14.87 13.54 -5.83
C ASP A 206 -13.97 14.25 -4.79
N GLY A 207 -12.68 14.40 -5.07
CA GLY A 207 -11.73 15.03 -4.16
C GLY A 207 -11.28 14.14 -3.00
N SER A 208 -11.57 12.84 -3.04
CA SER A 208 -11.18 11.89 -2.00
C SER A 208 -9.96 11.06 -2.39
N GLY A 209 -9.40 10.31 -1.44
CA GLY A 209 -8.33 9.34 -1.67
C GLY A 209 -8.45 8.12 -0.78
N ARG A 210 -8.08 6.96 -1.33
CA ARG A 210 -7.99 5.70 -0.58
C ARG A 210 -6.59 5.55 0.01
N LEU A 211 -6.38 6.09 1.20
CA LEU A 211 -5.05 6.19 1.79
C LEU A 211 -4.59 4.89 2.46
N GLN A 212 -3.26 4.77 2.56
CA GLN A 212 -2.57 3.88 3.48
C GLN A 212 -1.77 4.72 4.47
N THR A 213 -2.02 4.56 5.77
CA THR A 213 -1.17 5.13 6.80
C THR A 213 0.03 4.24 7.08
N VAL A 214 1.23 4.81 7.08
CA VAL A 214 2.46 4.13 7.48
C VAL A 214 3.09 4.86 8.66
N LYS A 215 3.75 4.12 9.55
CA LYS A 215 4.49 4.70 10.67
C LYS A 215 5.96 4.82 10.30
N SER A 216 6.62 5.89 10.72
CA SER A 216 8.08 5.95 10.77
C SER A 216 8.60 4.84 11.69
N ARG A 217 9.70 4.23 11.33
CA ARG A 217 10.41 3.29 12.20
C ARG A 217 11.27 4.02 13.21
#